data_59f03a5a1f638a83a677dfe1885dc7e5
#
_entry.id   59f03a5a1f638a83a677dfe1885dc7e5
#
_cell.length_a   1.000
_cell.length_b   1.000
_cell.length_c   1.000
_cell.angle_alpha   90.00
_cell.angle_beta   90.00
_cell.angle_gamma   90.00
#
_symmetry.space_group_name_H-M   'P 1'
#
loop_
_entity.id
_entity.type
_entity.pdbx_description
1 polymer ?
#
loop_
_entity_poly.entity_id
_entity_poly.type
_entity_poly.pdbx_seq_one_letter_code
_entity_poly.pdbx_strand_id
1 'polypeptide(L)'
;MRILVKLICFTILLFSRKSVYCKQHVIEGDILVHKSELLRNAVNRESRLWPNATIPYKIVASEWRENPWMLYLILDTMNKIEAQTCIRFVPRSDEKSFLVFNSNTSDCSSYIGRIGRPQPIYIGPRCAAVTVAHEIMHAIGFQHAHTRPDRDNFIEILWDNIKRKKQMNFEKANSLDYTTFTQFDFDSIMLYDPYTFSQNRKATLISKVPGIDIRRKSEKLGLSEMDVISINTLYKCDFNEKLRKY
;
A
#
# COMPACT_ATOMS: atom_id res chain seq x y z
N MET A 1 19.39 -22.18 40.76
CA MET A 1 17.96 -21.82 40.78
C MET A 1 17.68 -20.83 39.64
N ARG A 2 17.69 -21.34 38.42
CA ARG A 2 17.41 -20.56 37.18
C ARG A 2 16.83 -21.51 36.13
N ILE A 3 15.59 -21.93 36.32
CA ILE A 3 14.77 -22.59 35.30
C ILE A 3 13.32 -22.29 35.69
N LEU A 4 12.69 -21.33 35.09
CA LEU A 4 11.20 -21.19 35.01
C LEU A 4 10.77 -19.89 34.33
N VAL A 5 11.08 -19.71 33.09
CA VAL A 5 10.41 -18.68 32.24
C VAL A 5 10.32 -19.15 30.74
N LYS A 6 10.11 -20.42 30.51
CA LYS A 6 9.92 -20.91 29.13
C LYS A 6 8.69 -21.77 28.90
N LEU A 7 7.71 -21.70 29.75
CA LEU A 7 6.52 -22.58 29.63
C LEU A 7 5.18 -21.87 29.88
N ILE A 8 4.94 -20.70 29.29
CA ILE A 8 3.59 -20.08 29.28
C ILE A 8 3.24 -19.59 27.90
N CYS A 9 3.37 -20.43 26.90
CA CYS A 9 2.81 -20.19 25.57
C CYS A 9 2.13 -21.42 24.94
N PHE A 10 1.97 -22.53 25.68
CA PHE A 10 1.53 -23.79 25.09
C PHE A 10 0.28 -24.44 25.70
N THR A 11 -0.40 -23.83 26.66
CA THR A 11 -1.57 -24.46 27.31
C THR A 11 -2.76 -23.52 27.50
N ILE A 12 -3.18 -22.77 26.47
CA ILE A 12 -4.57 -22.26 26.39
C ILE A 12 -5.04 -22.43 24.95
N LEU A 13 -5.22 -23.66 24.55
CA LEU A 13 -5.87 -24.09 23.31
C LEU A 13 -7.12 -24.86 23.68
N LEU A 14 -8.14 -24.15 24.20
CA LEU A 14 -9.55 -24.58 24.11
C LEU A 14 -10.41 -23.42 24.67
N PHE A 15 -11.35 -22.94 23.85
CA PHE A 15 -12.31 -21.87 24.13
C PHE A 15 -11.77 -20.42 24.05
N SER A 16 -11.54 -19.95 22.86
CA SER A 16 -11.97 -18.67 22.30
C SER A 16 -11.28 -18.45 20.96
N ARG A 17 -12.01 -18.42 19.86
CA ARG A 17 -11.52 -17.98 18.53
C ARG A 17 -11.25 -16.46 18.55
N LYS A 18 -10.43 -15.99 19.45
CA LYS A 18 -9.74 -14.71 19.32
C LYS A 18 -8.39 -15.02 18.69
N SER A 19 -8.35 -14.93 17.35
CA SER A 19 -7.08 -14.84 16.63
C SER A 19 -6.19 -13.86 17.38
N VAL A 20 -5.03 -14.31 17.85
CA VAL A 20 -3.99 -13.45 18.39
C VAL A 20 -3.42 -12.68 17.20
N TYR A 21 -4.11 -11.62 16.79
CA TYR A 21 -3.53 -10.65 15.87
C TYR A 21 -2.36 -10.01 16.61
N CYS A 22 -1.16 -10.43 16.24
CA CYS A 22 0.06 -9.74 16.64
C CYS A 22 -0.13 -8.27 16.26
N LYS A 23 0.02 -7.35 17.22
CA LYS A 23 -0.30 -5.94 17.08
C LYS A 23 0.43 -5.40 15.84
N GLN A 24 -0.30 -5.16 14.76
CA GLN A 24 0.21 -4.56 13.54
C GLN A 24 0.52 -3.09 13.82
N HIS A 25 1.65 -2.63 13.36
CA HIS A 25 2.01 -1.23 13.42
C HIS A 25 1.67 -0.58 12.08
N VAL A 26 1.21 0.66 12.10
CA VAL A 26 0.94 1.46 10.91
C VAL A 26 1.94 2.59 10.88
N ILE A 27 2.70 2.70 9.82
CA ILE A 27 3.58 3.83 9.50
C ILE A 27 3.02 4.62 8.33
N GLU A 28 3.43 5.87 8.19
CA GLU A 28 2.99 6.77 7.11
C GLU A 28 1.46 6.82 6.92
N GLY A 29 0.69 6.42 7.94
CA GLY A 29 -0.77 6.54 7.99
C GLY A 29 -1.54 5.32 7.50
N ASP A 30 -1.01 4.52 6.58
CA ASP A 30 -1.69 3.41 5.90
C ASP A 30 -0.77 2.21 5.58
N ILE A 31 0.54 2.31 5.78
CA ILE A 31 1.46 1.20 5.55
C ILE A 31 1.52 0.29 6.78
N LEU A 32 1.12 -0.96 6.60
CA LEU A 32 1.24 -1.99 7.64
C LEU A 32 2.66 -2.51 7.72
N VAL A 33 3.19 -2.61 8.94
CA VAL A 33 4.50 -3.20 9.19
C VAL A 33 4.42 -4.24 10.31
N HIS A 34 5.24 -5.27 10.21
CA HIS A 34 5.39 -6.24 11.27
C HIS A 34 6.46 -5.76 12.27
N LYS A 35 6.28 -6.03 13.57
CA LYS A 35 7.22 -5.60 14.62
C LYS A 35 8.68 -6.03 14.33
N SER A 36 8.89 -7.19 13.70
CA SER A 36 10.21 -7.66 13.31
C SER A 36 10.80 -6.89 12.11
N GLU A 37 9.99 -6.19 11.33
CA GLU A 37 10.44 -5.42 10.17
C GLU A 37 10.90 -4.02 10.56
N LEU A 38 10.32 -3.46 11.63
CA LEU A 38 10.81 -2.20 12.24
C LEU A 38 12.27 -2.29 12.72
N LEU A 39 12.78 -3.51 12.92
CA LEU A 39 14.13 -3.78 13.40
C LEU A 39 15.10 -4.22 12.27
N ARG A 40 14.64 -4.34 11.02
CA ARG A 40 15.44 -4.80 9.89
C ARG A 40 15.74 -3.64 8.95
N ASN A 41 17.00 -3.29 8.84
CA ASN A 41 17.49 -2.18 8.02
C ASN A 41 17.51 -2.44 6.51
N ALA A 42 17.13 -3.63 6.02
CA ALA A 42 17.01 -3.91 4.60
C ALA A 42 16.12 -5.14 4.37
N VAL A 43 15.14 -5.02 3.52
CA VAL A 43 14.39 -6.16 2.97
C VAL A 43 14.79 -6.29 1.50
N ASN A 44 15.23 -7.50 1.10
CA ASN A 44 15.51 -7.77 -0.30
C ASN A 44 14.23 -7.51 -1.13
N ARG A 45 14.28 -6.53 -2.02
CA ARG A 45 13.14 -6.09 -2.83
C ARG A 45 12.59 -7.18 -3.72
N GLU A 46 13.45 -7.98 -4.35
CA GLU A 46 13.02 -9.07 -5.23
C GLU A 46 12.15 -10.09 -4.49
N SER A 47 12.45 -10.38 -3.22
CA SER A 47 11.63 -11.27 -2.39
C SER A 47 10.23 -10.70 -2.08
N ARG A 48 10.05 -9.40 -2.26
CA ARG A 48 8.78 -8.68 -2.04
C ARG A 48 7.92 -8.59 -3.31
N LEU A 49 8.42 -9.01 -4.44
CA LEU A 49 7.61 -9.07 -5.66
C LEU A 49 6.73 -10.32 -5.69
N TRP A 50 5.59 -10.19 -6.32
CA TRP A 50 4.72 -11.32 -6.61
C TRP A 50 5.27 -12.09 -7.79
N PRO A 51 5.52 -13.40 -7.66
CA PRO A 51 6.09 -14.20 -8.75
C PRO A 51 5.23 -14.13 -10.01
N ASN A 52 5.86 -13.96 -11.15
CA ASN A 52 5.21 -13.87 -12.46
C ASN A 52 4.10 -12.80 -12.53
N ALA A 53 4.26 -11.71 -11.75
CA ALA A 53 3.26 -10.65 -11.63
C ALA A 53 1.85 -11.16 -11.26
N THR A 54 1.74 -12.35 -10.66
CA THR A 54 0.48 -13.01 -10.30
C THR A 54 0.22 -12.88 -8.82
N ILE A 55 -0.93 -12.32 -8.46
CA ILE A 55 -1.33 -11.99 -7.10
C ILE A 55 -2.55 -12.82 -6.71
N PRO A 56 -2.36 -13.92 -5.96
CA PRO A 56 -3.49 -14.66 -5.42
C PRO A 56 -4.25 -13.82 -4.41
N TYR A 57 -5.58 -13.87 -4.45
CA TYR A 57 -6.40 -13.11 -3.51
C TYR A 57 -7.56 -13.92 -2.96
N LYS A 58 -8.07 -13.51 -1.80
CA LYS A 58 -9.28 -14.01 -1.16
C LYS A 58 -10.18 -12.85 -0.78
N ILE A 59 -11.44 -12.97 -1.19
CA ILE A 59 -12.54 -12.10 -0.75
C ILE A 59 -13.58 -12.99 -0.09
N VAL A 60 -13.96 -12.66 1.15
CA VAL A 60 -15.02 -13.37 1.87
C VAL A 60 -16.32 -12.61 1.64
N ALA A 61 -17.13 -13.07 0.70
CA ALA A 61 -18.34 -12.37 0.24
C ALA A 61 -19.29 -11.97 1.38
N SER A 62 -19.36 -12.76 2.47
CA SER A 62 -20.18 -12.43 3.64
C SER A 62 -19.76 -11.16 4.37
N GLU A 63 -18.49 -10.78 4.29
CA GLU A 63 -17.97 -9.54 4.91
C GLU A 63 -18.40 -8.28 4.15
N TRP A 64 -18.85 -8.43 2.88
CA TRP A 64 -19.21 -7.32 2.00
C TRP A 64 -20.72 -7.19 1.77
N ARG A 65 -21.55 -8.00 2.46
CA ARG A 65 -23.02 -7.98 2.29
C ARG A 65 -23.63 -6.61 2.57
N GLU A 66 -23.11 -5.91 3.57
CA GLU A 66 -23.62 -4.59 3.95
C GLU A 66 -23.06 -3.48 3.06
N ASN A 67 -22.03 -3.76 2.26
CA ASN A 67 -21.46 -2.80 1.32
C ASN A 67 -21.05 -3.47 -0.01
N PRO A 68 -22.00 -3.93 -0.82
CA PRO A 68 -21.71 -4.57 -2.09
C PRO A 68 -21.05 -3.63 -3.11
N TRP A 69 -21.26 -2.32 -2.96
CA TRP A 69 -20.58 -1.32 -3.77
C TRP A 69 -19.07 -1.33 -3.57
N MET A 70 -18.59 -1.52 -2.35
CA MET A 70 -17.16 -1.62 -2.07
C MET A 70 -16.55 -2.86 -2.71
N LEU A 71 -17.27 -3.99 -2.69
CA LEU A 71 -16.82 -5.19 -3.39
C LEU A 71 -16.68 -4.92 -4.90
N TYR A 72 -17.66 -4.23 -5.49
CA TYR A 72 -17.57 -3.83 -6.89
C TYR A 72 -16.34 -2.95 -7.15
N LEU A 73 -16.07 -1.94 -6.30
CA LEU A 73 -14.90 -1.07 -6.43
C LEU A 73 -13.58 -1.83 -6.37
N ILE A 74 -13.46 -2.84 -5.50
CA ILE A 74 -12.27 -3.68 -5.41
C ILE A 74 -12.05 -4.43 -6.73
N LEU A 75 -13.09 -5.10 -7.23
CA LEU A 75 -13.02 -5.89 -8.46
C LEU A 75 -12.75 -5.00 -9.69
N ASP A 76 -13.44 -3.87 -9.80
CA ASP A 76 -13.23 -2.89 -10.88
C ASP A 76 -11.81 -2.31 -10.86
N THR A 77 -11.29 -2.03 -9.67
CA THR A 77 -9.90 -1.54 -9.52
C THR A 77 -8.89 -2.59 -9.96
N MET A 78 -9.06 -3.85 -9.55
CA MET A 78 -8.18 -4.94 -10.00
C MET A 78 -8.23 -5.08 -11.54
N ASN A 79 -9.41 -5.08 -12.14
CA ASN A 79 -9.58 -5.14 -13.58
C ASN A 79 -8.90 -3.97 -14.32
N LYS A 80 -8.98 -2.75 -13.78
CA LYS A 80 -8.31 -1.56 -14.35
C LYS A 80 -6.79 -1.67 -14.30
N ILE A 81 -6.23 -2.25 -13.23
CA ILE A 81 -4.79 -2.51 -13.12
C ILE A 81 -4.37 -3.59 -14.13
N GLU A 82 -5.11 -4.69 -14.24
CA GLU A 82 -4.84 -5.76 -15.20
C GLU A 82 -4.89 -5.29 -16.66
N ALA A 83 -5.81 -4.37 -16.96
CA ALA A 83 -5.97 -3.82 -18.30
C ALA A 83 -4.74 -3.01 -18.77
N GLN A 84 -4.01 -2.40 -17.83
CA GLN A 84 -2.92 -1.47 -18.12
C GLN A 84 -1.53 -2.07 -17.86
N THR A 85 -1.46 -3.20 -17.14
CA THR A 85 -0.19 -3.79 -16.69
C THR A 85 -0.14 -5.30 -16.94
N CYS A 86 0.99 -5.95 -16.64
CA CYS A 86 1.08 -7.41 -16.63
C CYS A 86 0.66 -8.03 -15.30
N ILE A 87 0.26 -7.26 -14.30
CA ILE A 87 -0.28 -7.80 -13.06
C ILE A 87 -1.54 -8.61 -13.36
N ARG A 88 -1.67 -9.76 -12.67
CA ARG A 88 -2.86 -10.62 -12.73
C ARG A 88 -3.31 -10.97 -11.33
N PHE A 89 -4.58 -10.73 -11.05
CA PHE A 89 -5.22 -11.14 -9.82
C PHE A 89 -5.94 -12.46 -10.03
N VAL A 90 -5.62 -13.48 -9.24
CA VAL A 90 -6.23 -14.81 -9.35
C VAL A 90 -6.89 -15.22 -8.03
N PRO A 91 -8.08 -15.81 -8.04
CA PRO A 91 -8.65 -16.38 -6.84
C PRO A 91 -7.68 -17.41 -6.22
N ARG A 92 -7.43 -17.30 -4.92
CA ARG A 92 -6.52 -18.20 -4.21
C ARG A 92 -7.02 -19.66 -4.28
N SER A 93 -6.12 -20.57 -4.58
CA SER A 93 -6.32 -22.02 -4.46
C SER A 93 -5.61 -22.57 -3.20
N ASP A 94 -4.28 -22.70 -3.25
CA ASP A 94 -3.44 -23.27 -2.19
C ASP A 94 -2.19 -22.45 -1.86
N GLU A 95 -2.05 -21.27 -2.50
CA GLU A 95 -0.88 -20.42 -2.34
C GLU A 95 -0.70 -20.02 -0.87
N LYS A 96 0.56 -20.04 -0.40
CA LYS A 96 0.95 -19.62 0.96
C LYS A 96 0.87 -18.11 1.15
N SER A 97 1.17 -17.35 0.09
CA SER A 97 1.14 -15.88 0.08
C SER A 97 -0.01 -15.42 -0.79
N PHE A 98 -0.92 -14.65 -0.25
CA PHE A 98 -2.07 -14.11 -0.96
C PHE A 98 -2.63 -12.88 -0.23
N LEU A 99 -3.36 -12.05 -0.95
CA LEU A 99 -4.08 -10.92 -0.39
C LEU A 99 -5.41 -11.38 0.23
N VAL A 100 -5.76 -10.79 1.36
CA VAL A 100 -7.09 -10.95 2.00
C VAL A 100 -7.72 -9.59 2.09
N PHE A 101 -8.73 -9.32 1.27
CA PHE A 101 -9.50 -8.09 1.39
C PHE A 101 -10.41 -8.17 2.60
N ASN A 102 -10.28 -7.20 3.49
CA ASN A 102 -10.93 -7.19 4.81
C ASN A 102 -11.67 -5.86 5.02
N SER A 103 -12.97 -5.95 5.36
CA SER A 103 -13.83 -4.80 5.61
C SER A 103 -13.94 -4.39 7.08
N ASN A 104 -13.42 -5.21 8.00
CA ASN A 104 -13.54 -5.04 9.46
C ASN A 104 -12.63 -3.93 10.00
N THR A 105 -12.72 -2.73 9.44
CA THR A 105 -11.91 -1.57 9.80
C THR A 105 -12.59 -0.27 9.40
N SER A 106 -12.21 0.83 10.04
CA SER A 106 -12.60 2.19 9.60
C SER A 106 -11.62 2.79 8.59
N ASP A 107 -10.43 2.19 8.43
CA ASP A 107 -9.29 2.75 7.74
C ASP A 107 -8.96 1.95 6.48
N CYS A 108 -8.12 2.51 5.64
CA CYS A 108 -7.55 1.87 4.48
C CYS A 108 -6.06 1.64 4.76
N SER A 109 -5.55 0.43 4.57
CA SER A 109 -4.13 0.16 4.79
C SER A 109 -3.67 -1.17 4.18
N SER A 110 -2.41 -1.25 3.81
CA SER A 110 -1.79 -2.43 3.20
C SER A 110 -0.34 -2.60 3.59
N TYR A 111 0.20 -3.79 3.37
CA TYR A 111 1.65 -4.05 3.39
C TYR A 111 2.29 -3.66 2.06
N ILE A 112 3.57 -3.27 2.09
CA ILE A 112 4.33 -3.04 0.87
C ILE A 112 4.83 -4.39 0.32
N GLY A 113 4.39 -4.72 -0.89
CA GLY A 113 4.78 -5.94 -1.59
C GLY A 113 4.33 -7.23 -0.90
N ARG A 114 4.82 -8.35 -1.37
CA ARG A 114 4.53 -9.69 -0.86
C ARG A 114 5.31 -9.97 0.43
N ILE A 115 4.62 -10.35 1.50
CA ILE A 115 5.25 -10.63 2.81
C ILE A 115 5.46 -12.12 3.10
N GLY A 116 5.24 -13.01 2.13
CA GLY A 116 5.53 -14.44 2.25
C GLY A 116 4.46 -15.27 2.99
N ARG A 117 3.32 -14.68 3.34
CA ARG A 117 2.20 -15.28 4.08
C ARG A 117 0.89 -14.59 3.70
N PRO A 118 -0.29 -15.06 4.17
CA PRO A 118 -1.52 -14.29 4.03
C PRO A 118 -1.36 -12.88 4.57
N GLN A 119 -1.74 -11.87 3.78
CA GLN A 119 -1.63 -10.47 4.15
C GLN A 119 -2.94 -9.72 3.91
N PRO A 120 -3.43 -8.97 4.91
CA PRO A 120 -4.63 -8.18 4.73
C PRO A 120 -4.37 -6.96 3.86
N ILE A 121 -5.39 -6.61 3.07
CA ILE A 121 -5.67 -5.25 2.62
C ILE A 121 -6.93 -4.81 3.35
N TYR A 122 -6.82 -3.79 4.16
CA TYR A 122 -7.95 -3.23 4.87
C TYR A 122 -8.63 -2.17 4.00
N ILE A 123 -9.92 -2.36 3.76
CA ILE A 123 -10.75 -1.44 2.96
C ILE A 123 -11.99 -1.11 3.77
N GLY A 124 -11.92 -0.03 4.53
CA GLY A 124 -13.03 0.46 5.31
C GLY A 124 -14.12 1.12 4.44
N PRO A 125 -15.31 1.38 5.00
CA PRO A 125 -16.46 1.89 4.25
C PRO A 125 -16.27 3.32 3.70
N ARG A 126 -15.23 4.02 4.13
CA ARG A 126 -14.87 5.36 3.64
C ARG A 126 -13.76 5.36 2.60
N CYS A 127 -13.24 4.19 2.19
CA CYS A 127 -12.22 4.10 1.17
C CYS A 127 -12.85 4.39 -0.21
N ALA A 128 -12.46 5.49 -0.84
CA ALA A 128 -12.86 5.79 -2.23
C ALA A 128 -12.11 4.87 -3.22
N ALA A 129 -12.58 4.77 -4.46
CA ALA A 129 -11.95 3.95 -5.50
C ALA A 129 -10.45 4.22 -5.67
N VAL A 130 -10.05 5.49 -5.67
CA VAL A 130 -8.63 5.89 -5.73
C VAL A 130 -7.85 5.40 -4.52
N THR A 131 -8.48 5.29 -3.35
CA THR A 131 -7.84 4.76 -2.14
C THR A 131 -7.70 3.23 -2.23
N VAL A 132 -8.69 2.53 -2.79
CA VAL A 132 -8.57 1.08 -3.06
C VAL A 132 -7.38 0.82 -4.00
N ALA A 133 -7.25 1.61 -5.08
CA ALA A 133 -6.12 1.51 -5.99
C ALA A 133 -4.77 1.79 -5.28
N HIS A 134 -4.73 2.77 -4.39
CA HIS A 134 -3.56 3.12 -3.59
C HIS A 134 -3.12 1.95 -2.68
N GLU A 135 -4.06 1.32 -1.96
CA GLU A 135 -3.74 0.17 -1.10
C GLU A 135 -3.24 -1.05 -1.93
N ILE A 136 -3.81 -1.25 -3.12
CA ILE A 136 -3.34 -2.28 -4.05
C ILE A 136 -1.93 -1.94 -4.56
N MET A 137 -1.62 -0.66 -4.84
CA MET A 137 -0.27 -0.23 -5.22
C MET A 137 0.75 -0.54 -4.13
N HIS A 138 0.42 -0.33 -2.84
CA HIS A 138 1.26 -0.79 -1.74
C HIS A 138 1.47 -2.31 -1.81
N ALA A 139 0.39 -3.09 -1.94
CA ALA A 139 0.48 -4.56 -2.04
C ALA A 139 1.30 -5.04 -3.25
N ILE A 140 1.34 -4.29 -4.34
CA ILE A 140 2.19 -4.53 -5.52
C ILE A 140 3.66 -4.24 -5.21
N GLY A 141 3.98 -3.30 -4.30
CA GLY A 141 5.36 -3.02 -3.87
C GLY A 141 5.76 -1.54 -3.86
N PHE A 142 4.81 -0.61 -3.98
CA PHE A 142 5.08 0.83 -4.05
C PHE A 142 4.99 1.51 -2.68
N GLN A 143 5.94 2.41 -2.44
CA GLN A 143 5.98 3.33 -1.30
C GLN A 143 5.34 4.66 -1.69
N HIS A 144 5.12 5.54 -0.70
CA HIS A 144 4.61 6.87 -0.98
C HIS A 144 5.60 7.73 -1.77
N ALA A 145 5.09 8.50 -2.73
CA ALA A 145 5.92 9.36 -3.56
C ALA A 145 6.54 10.54 -2.78
N HIS A 146 5.88 11.03 -1.72
CA HIS A 146 6.41 12.10 -0.89
C HIS A 146 7.61 11.67 -0.02
N THR A 147 7.87 10.37 0.14
CA THR A 147 9.04 9.85 0.86
C THR A 147 10.23 9.58 -0.07
N ARG A 148 10.12 9.83 -1.38
CA ARG A 148 11.22 9.67 -2.33
C ARG A 148 12.46 10.43 -1.86
N PRO A 149 13.67 9.84 -1.98
CA PRO A 149 14.92 10.51 -1.60
C PRO A 149 15.15 11.85 -2.32
N ASP A 150 14.67 11.96 -3.58
CA ASP A 150 14.81 13.14 -4.43
C ASP A 150 13.64 14.14 -4.35
N ARG A 151 12.63 13.89 -3.49
CA ARG A 151 11.38 14.67 -3.43
C ARG A 151 11.59 16.17 -3.22
N ASP A 152 12.65 16.55 -2.47
CA ASP A 152 12.91 17.96 -2.13
C ASP A 152 13.27 18.82 -3.37
N ASN A 153 13.54 18.19 -4.52
CA ASN A 153 13.68 18.88 -5.80
C ASN A 153 12.33 19.32 -6.38
N PHE A 154 11.22 18.70 -5.95
CA PHE A 154 9.90 18.82 -6.57
C PHE A 154 8.85 19.37 -5.62
N ILE A 155 8.92 19.00 -4.34
CA ILE A 155 7.95 19.41 -3.31
C ILE A 155 8.65 20.00 -2.10
N GLU A 156 7.94 20.87 -1.40
CA GLU A 156 8.33 21.42 -0.10
C GLU A 156 7.39 20.89 0.97
N ILE A 157 7.94 20.45 2.09
CA ILE A 157 7.20 20.04 3.28
C ILE A 157 7.09 21.21 4.25
N LEU A 158 5.85 21.58 4.55
CA LEU A 158 5.54 22.69 5.46
C LEU A 158 5.36 22.14 6.88
N TRP A 159 6.48 21.86 7.54
CA TRP A 159 6.57 21.15 8.82
C TRP A 159 5.70 21.76 9.93
N ASP A 160 5.61 23.08 9.99
CA ASP A 160 4.80 23.82 10.98
C ASP A 160 3.30 23.57 10.84
N ASN A 161 2.85 23.11 9.69
CA ASN A 161 1.45 22.78 9.44
C ASN A 161 1.11 21.34 9.79
N ILE A 162 2.11 20.47 10.04
CA ILE A 162 1.93 19.05 10.31
C ILE A 162 1.74 18.80 11.81
N LYS A 163 0.74 17.98 12.19
CA LYS A 163 0.58 17.48 13.56
C LYS A 163 1.91 16.90 14.07
N ARG A 164 2.43 17.40 15.18
CA ARG A 164 3.75 17.02 15.72
C ARG A 164 3.98 15.49 15.76
N LYS A 165 2.98 14.72 16.19
CA LYS A 165 3.05 13.26 16.27
C LYS A 165 3.03 12.55 14.88
N LYS A 166 2.85 13.31 13.79
CA LYS A 166 2.77 12.82 12.42
C LYS A 166 3.91 13.28 11.52
N GLN A 167 4.81 14.13 12.04
CA GLN A 167 5.95 14.63 11.27
C GLN A 167 6.86 13.52 10.76
N MET A 168 7.07 12.47 11.56
CA MET A 168 7.84 11.29 11.14
C MET A 168 7.31 10.60 9.85
N ASN A 169 6.01 10.74 9.57
CA ASN A 169 5.42 10.19 8.34
C ASN A 169 5.85 10.96 7.08
N PHE A 170 6.53 12.09 7.21
CA PHE A 170 7.05 12.90 6.12
C PHE A 170 8.57 12.81 5.96
N GLU A 171 9.22 11.94 6.70
CA GLU A 171 10.65 11.68 6.53
C GLU A 171 10.90 10.98 5.20
N LYS A 172 12.06 11.25 4.60
CA LYS A 172 12.46 10.58 3.35
C LYS A 172 12.85 9.14 3.62
N ALA A 173 12.46 8.25 2.73
CA ALA A 173 12.96 6.89 2.74
C ALA A 173 14.47 6.85 2.48
N ASN A 174 15.13 5.81 2.97
CA ASN A 174 16.53 5.58 2.65
C ASN A 174 16.67 5.31 1.14
N SER A 175 17.66 5.92 0.51
CA SER A 175 17.92 5.73 -0.92
C SER A 175 18.21 4.28 -1.32
N LEU A 176 18.69 3.46 -0.39
CA LEU A 176 18.89 2.02 -0.62
C LEU A 176 17.58 1.23 -0.61
N ASP A 177 16.55 1.74 0.06
CA ASP A 177 15.24 1.09 0.23
C ASP A 177 14.18 1.64 -0.73
N TYR A 178 14.50 2.68 -1.49
CA TYR A 178 13.58 3.31 -2.45
C TYR A 178 14.11 3.18 -3.88
N THR A 179 13.30 2.68 -4.80
CA THR A 179 13.64 2.69 -6.24
C THR A 179 12.73 3.66 -6.97
N THR A 180 13.34 4.55 -7.70
CA THR A 180 12.66 5.49 -8.60
C THR A 180 12.62 4.90 -10.00
N PHE A 181 11.42 4.74 -10.56
CA PHE A 181 11.21 4.19 -11.91
C PHE A 181 10.93 5.28 -12.94
N THR A 182 10.39 6.41 -12.50
CA THR A 182 9.97 7.53 -13.34
C THR A 182 10.41 8.85 -12.74
N GLN A 183 10.35 9.93 -13.51
CA GLN A 183 10.42 11.28 -12.94
C GLN A 183 9.37 11.47 -11.84
N PHE A 184 9.46 12.57 -11.07
CA PHE A 184 8.49 12.86 -10.01
C PHE A 184 7.12 13.14 -10.64
N ASP A 185 6.10 12.45 -10.13
CA ASP A 185 4.74 12.52 -10.66
C ASP A 185 3.80 13.16 -9.63
N PHE A 186 3.31 14.36 -9.94
CA PHE A 186 2.36 15.08 -9.11
C PHE A 186 0.95 14.49 -9.16
N ASP A 187 0.63 13.72 -10.20
CA ASP A 187 -0.66 13.04 -10.36
C ASP A 187 -0.67 11.62 -9.78
N SER A 188 0.48 11.08 -9.37
CA SER A 188 0.57 9.75 -8.77
C SER A 188 -0.40 9.60 -7.59
N ILE A 189 -1.14 8.49 -7.58
CA ILE A 189 -2.03 8.16 -6.43
C ILE A 189 -1.23 7.85 -5.17
N MET A 190 0.09 7.60 -5.29
CA MET A 190 1.00 7.37 -4.16
C MET A 190 1.54 8.68 -3.55
N LEU A 191 1.24 9.84 -4.12
CA LEU A 191 1.56 11.13 -3.54
C LEU A 191 0.48 11.55 -2.53
N TYR A 192 0.90 11.98 -1.34
CA TYR A 192 0.00 12.50 -0.31
C TYR A 192 -0.86 13.64 -0.81
N ASP A 193 -2.09 13.69 -0.28
CA ASP A 193 -2.94 14.88 -0.37
C ASP A 193 -2.26 16.09 0.27
N PRO A 194 -2.36 17.29 -0.34
CA PRO A 194 -1.69 18.49 0.16
C PRO A 194 -2.00 18.83 1.63
N TYR A 195 -3.09 18.31 2.19
CA TYR A 195 -3.53 18.60 3.56
C TYR A 195 -3.37 17.40 4.51
N THR A 196 -2.70 16.34 4.07
CA THR A 196 -2.49 15.14 4.88
C THR A 196 -1.86 15.51 6.23
N PHE A 197 -2.48 15.06 7.33
CA PHE A 197 -2.05 15.33 8.71
C PHE A 197 -1.94 16.80 9.12
N SER A 198 -2.59 17.72 8.41
CA SER A 198 -2.59 19.14 8.77
C SER A 198 -3.19 19.37 10.17
N GLN A 199 -2.53 20.20 10.98
CA GLN A 199 -3.03 20.61 12.29
C GLN A 199 -3.84 21.91 12.26
N ASN A 200 -3.72 22.71 11.20
CA ASN A 200 -4.28 24.05 11.10
C ASN A 200 -5.09 24.29 9.82
N ARG A 201 -5.41 23.20 9.08
CA ARG A 201 -6.12 23.23 7.77
C ARG A 201 -5.35 23.91 6.64
N LYS A 202 -4.07 24.25 6.84
CA LYS A 202 -3.18 24.71 5.78
C LYS A 202 -2.48 23.53 5.14
N ALA A 203 -1.94 23.73 3.92
CA ALA A 203 -1.18 22.71 3.22
C ALA A 203 0.01 22.21 4.06
N THR A 204 0.30 20.93 3.99
CA THR A 204 1.45 20.27 4.64
C THR A 204 2.56 19.97 3.64
N LEU A 205 2.22 19.94 2.35
CA LEU A 205 3.18 19.87 1.25
C LEU A 205 2.67 20.69 0.06
N ILE A 206 3.58 21.27 -0.69
CA ILE A 206 3.30 22.08 -1.88
C ILE A 206 4.30 21.74 -2.99
N SER A 207 3.92 22.01 -4.24
CA SER A 207 4.84 21.91 -5.38
C SER A 207 5.86 23.04 -5.33
N LYS A 208 7.11 22.74 -5.71
CA LYS A 208 8.16 23.72 -5.99
C LYS A 208 8.22 24.09 -7.47
N VAL A 209 7.46 23.38 -8.31
CA VAL A 209 7.42 23.63 -9.76
C VAL A 209 6.37 24.68 -10.06
N PRO A 210 6.75 25.83 -10.63
CA PRO A 210 5.81 26.89 -10.97
C PRO A 210 4.65 26.41 -11.84
N GLY A 211 3.43 26.81 -11.48
CA GLY A 211 2.22 26.46 -12.25
C GLY A 211 1.70 25.04 -12.05
N ILE A 212 2.33 24.25 -11.20
CA ILE A 212 1.85 22.89 -10.85
C ILE A 212 1.32 22.87 -9.43
N ASP A 213 0.03 22.56 -9.28
CA ASP A 213 -0.60 22.34 -7.99
C ASP A 213 -0.74 20.81 -7.74
N ILE A 214 -0.52 20.41 -6.49
CA ILE A 214 -0.72 19.02 -6.09
C ILE A 214 -2.22 18.81 -5.90
N ARG A 215 -2.79 17.90 -6.70
CA ARG A 215 -4.21 17.58 -6.64
C ARG A 215 -4.56 16.82 -5.36
N ARG A 216 -5.76 17.07 -4.85
CA ARG A 216 -6.32 16.26 -3.76
C ARG A 216 -6.56 14.84 -4.24
N LYS A 217 -6.51 13.87 -3.32
CA LYS A 217 -6.78 12.47 -3.63
C LYS A 217 -8.16 12.27 -4.28
N SER A 218 -9.16 13.05 -3.86
CA SER A 218 -10.52 13.03 -4.42
C SER A 218 -10.62 13.55 -5.87
N GLU A 219 -9.62 14.24 -6.36
CA GLU A 219 -9.57 14.81 -7.72
C GLU A 219 -8.82 13.88 -8.70
N LYS A 220 -8.18 12.82 -8.19
CA LYS A 220 -7.46 11.83 -8.98
C LYS A 220 -8.42 10.72 -9.45
N LEU A 221 -8.34 10.33 -10.71
CA LEU A 221 -9.27 9.39 -11.33
C LEU A 221 -8.84 7.92 -11.22
N GLY A 222 -7.65 7.65 -10.69
CA GLY A 222 -7.04 6.32 -10.61
C GLY A 222 -5.53 6.41 -10.82
N LEU A 223 -4.91 5.33 -11.29
CA LEU A 223 -3.49 5.31 -11.64
C LEU A 223 -3.16 6.40 -12.66
N SER A 224 -2.09 7.13 -12.43
CA SER A 224 -1.49 8.00 -13.45
C SER A 224 -0.77 7.16 -14.51
N GLU A 225 -0.40 7.78 -15.62
CA GLU A 225 0.45 7.14 -16.62
C GLU A 225 1.80 6.69 -16.03
N MET A 226 2.39 7.51 -15.15
CA MET A 226 3.66 7.19 -14.49
C MET A 226 3.51 6.09 -13.45
N ASP A 227 2.37 5.97 -12.78
CA ASP A 227 2.07 4.83 -11.91
C ASP A 227 2.05 3.52 -12.74
N VAL A 228 1.39 3.53 -13.90
CA VAL A 228 1.34 2.38 -14.82
C VAL A 228 2.73 2.01 -15.35
N ILE A 229 3.51 3.00 -15.80
CA ILE A 229 4.89 2.80 -16.25
C ILE A 229 5.74 2.20 -15.12
N SER A 230 5.59 2.71 -13.90
CA SER A 230 6.31 2.22 -12.74
C SER A 230 6.00 0.75 -12.43
N ILE A 231 4.73 0.34 -12.47
CA ILE A 231 4.33 -1.07 -12.31
C ILE A 231 4.96 -1.93 -13.39
N ASN A 232 4.82 -1.53 -14.66
CA ASN A 232 5.33 -2.29 -15.80
C ASN A 232 6.86 -2.42 -15.76
N THR A 233 7.57 -1.39 -15.29
CA THR A 233 9.02 -1.42 -15.12
C THR A 233 9.43 -2.33 -13.97
N LEU A 234 8.77 -2.22 -12.81
CA LEU A 234 9.07 -3.03 -11.61
C LEU A 234 8.91 -4.52 -11.89
N TYR A 235 7.85 -4.90 -12.60
CA TYR A 235 7.54 -6.31 -12.92
C TYR A 235 8.13 -6.76 -14.25
N LYS A 236 8.88 -5.90 -14.95
CA LYS A 236 9.50 -6.20 -16.26
C LYS A 236 8.47 -6.72 -17.28
N CYS A 237 7.30 -6.04 -17.30
CA CYS A 237 6.22 -6.43 -18.19
C CYS A 237 6.67 -6.35 -19.66
N ASP A 238 6.53 -7.43 -20.42
CA ASP A 238 6.83 -7.44 -21.85
C ASP A 238 5.67 -6.80 -22.61
N PHE A 239 5.91 -5.60 -23.19
CA PHE A 239 4.93 -4.91 -23.99
C PHE A 239 4.56 -5.67 -25.28
N ASN A 240 5.43 -6.58 -25.76
CA ASN A 240 5.19 -7.36 -26.96
C ASN A 240 4.15 -8.48 -26.77
N GLU A 241 3.89 -8.97 -25.56
CA GLU A 241 2.82 -9.94 -25.31
C GLU A 241 1.42 -9.34 -25.49
N LYS A 242 1.23 -8.03 -25.24
CA LYS A 242 -0.06 -7.37 -25.46
C LYS A 242 -0.46 -7.28 -26.93
N LEU A 243 0.52 -7.12 -27.83
CA LEU A 243 0.26 -7.03 -29.29
C LEU A 243 -0.01 -8.39 -29.96
N ARG A 244 0.29 -9.51 -29.28
CA ARG A 244 0.04 -10.86 -29.83
C ARG A 244 -1.36 -11.43 -29.52
N LYS A 245 -2.18 -10.71 -28.77
CA LYS A 245 -3.53 -11.16 -28.38
C LYS A 245 -4.68 -10.45 -29.11
N TYR A 246 -4.36 -9.63 -30.13
CA TYR A 246 -5.34 -8.99 -31.03
C TYR A 246 -5.12 -9.39 -32.47
#